data_2b03c62efc607b8491c0f99371d0a562
#
_entry.id   2b03c62efc607b8491c0f99371d0a562
#
_cell.length_a   1.000
_cell.length_b   1.000
_cell.length_c   1.000
_cell.angle_alpha   90.00
_cell.angle_beta   90.00
_cell.angle_gamma   90.00
#
_symmetry.space_group_name_H-M   'P 1'
#
loop_
_entity.id
_entity.type
_entity.pdbx_description
1 polymer ?
#
loop_
_entity_poly.entity_id
_entity_poly.type
_entity_poly.pdbx_seq_one_letter_code
_entity_poly.pdbx_strand_id
1 'polypeptide(L)'
;SRSLWQKYIKAGYVSVNQRVVTTPKFEVDETDEIAVKLPEQEQASAELPILYEDDDVIVVNKPSGLLTHAKGGLSTEPTVAEIIRPKTSFAPGTNRPGIVHRLDRDTSGVLIIAKHPEAAAHLQRQFAQRTTKKTYLAVTDGVPKLAAAKIDLPIGRNPSAPSTFRVDPNGKPAQTTYR
;
A
#
# COMPACT_ATOMS: atom_id res chain seq x y z
N SER A 1 2.75 -14.96 6.97
CA SER A 1 2.27 -15.05 8.36
C SER A 1 1.16 -16.10 8.48
N ARG A 2 0.94 -16.67 9.67
CA ARG A 2 -0.12 -17.65 9.93
C ARG A 2 -1.52 -17.16 9.49
N SER A 3 -1.82 -15.90 9.72
CA SER A 3 -3.09 -15.29 9.33
C SER A 3 -3.29 -15.24 7.81
N LEU A 4 -2.22 -15.12 7.03
CA LEU A 4 -2.27 -15.17 5.57
C LEU A 4 -2.60 -16.58 5.09
N TRP A 5 -1.93 -17.59 5.63
CA TRP A 5 -2.21 -18.98 5.29
C TRP A 5 -3.64 -19.38 5.62
N GLN A 6 -4.16 -18.95 6.77
CA GLN A 6 -5.58 -19.18 7.11
C GLN A 6 -6.55 -18.58 6.09
N LYS A 7 -6.21 -17.40 5.52
CA LYS A 7 -7.02 -16.80 4.44
C LYS A 7 -6.95 -17.62 3.15
N TYR A 8 -5.76 -18.06 2.76
CA TYR A 8 -5.59 -18.89 1.56
C TYR A 8 -6.35 -20.21 1.67
N ILE A 9 -6.27 -20.87 2.82
CA ILE A 9 -7.00 -22.10 3.08
C ILE A 9 -8.52 -21.86 2.98
N LYS A 10 -9.05 -20.87 3.72
CA LYS A 10 -10.48 -20.53 3.70
C LYS A 10 -10.99 -20.15 2.30
N ALA A 11 -10.15 -19.56 1.48
CA ALA A 11 -10.48 -19.17 0.10
C ALA A 11 -10.37 -20.34 -0.90
N GLY A 12 -9.95 -21.55 -0.45
CA GLY A 12 -9.83 -22.73 -1.32
C GLY A 12 -8.60 -22.73 -2.21
N TYR A 13 -7.58 -21.93 -1.90
CA TYR A 13 -6.33 -21.88 -2.68
C TYR A 13 -5.29 -22.92 -2.26
N VAL A 14 -5.62 -23.73 -1.27
CA VAL A 14 -4.74 -24.79 -0.76
C VAL A 14 -5.38 -26.15 -1.00
N SER A 15 -4.62 -27.08 -1.52
CA SER A 15 -5.00 -28.49 -1.64
C SER A 15 -4.01 -29.38 -0.91
N VAL A 16 -4.51 -30.46 -0.36
CA VAL A 16 -3.72 -31.56 0.23
C VAL A 16 -4.08 -32.81 -0.56
N ASN A 17 -3.06 -33.48 -1.10
CA ASN A 17 -3.23 -34.66 -1.99
C ASN A 17 -4.29 -34.39 -3.08
N GLN A 18 -4.17 -33.24 -3.76
CA GLN A 18 -5.04 -32.78 -4.84
C GLN A 18 -6.49 -32.45 -4.42
N ARG A 19 -6.84 -32.57 -3.13
CA ARG A 19 -8.16 -32.17 -2.60
C ARG A 19 -8.10 -30.78 -1.99
N VAL A 20 -9.01 -29.89 -2.41
CA VAL A 20 -9.10 -28.53 -1.84
C VAL A 20 -9.48 -28.60 -0.38
N VAL A 21 -8.70 -27.91 0.46
CA VAL A 21 -8.93 -27.80 1.90
C VAL A 21 -9.32 -26.36 2.24
N THR A 22 -10.45 -26.18 2.94
CA THR A 22 -10.95 -24.87 3.36
C THR A 22 -10.91 -24.65 4.87
N THR A 23 -10.54 -25.68 5.62
CA THR A 23 -10.48 -25.63 7.08
C THR A 23 -9.03 -25.40 7.56
N PRO A 24 -8.70 -24.26 8.20
CA PRO A 24 -7.34 -23.97 8.65
C PRO A 24 -6.77 -24.89 9.74
N LYS A 25 -7.63 -25.72 10.34
CA LYS A 25 -7.25 -26.73 11.35
C LYS A 25 -7.16 -28.15 10.77
N PHE A 26 -7.18 -28.27 9.43
CA PHE A 26 -6.98 -29.55 8.78
C PHE A 26 -5.60 -30.10 9.15
N GLU A 27 -5.56 -31.31 9.66
CA GLU A 27 -4.33 -31.99 10.07
C GLU A 27 -3.67 -32.61 8.84
N VAL A 28 -2.37 -32.40 8.71
CA VAL A 28 -1.53 -32.95 7.64
C VAL A 28 -0.37 -33.72 8.27
N ASP A 29 0.14 -34.71 7.56
CA ASP A 29 1.32 -35.47 7.96
C ASP A 29 2.49 -35.22 6.98
N GLU A 30 3.67 -35.83 7.28
CA GLU A 30 4.90 -35.62 6.51
C GLU A 30 4.82 -36.18 5.08
N THR A 31 3.86 -37.05 4.79
CA THR A 31 3.68 -37.69 3.48
C THR A 31 2.69 -36.96 2.58
N ASP A 32 1.97 -35.98 3.12
CA ASP A 32 0.97 -35.21 2.39
C ASP A 32 1.61 -34.23 1.39
N GLU A 33 1.14 -34.25 0.17
CA GLU A 33 1.47 -33.28 -0.85
C GLU A 33 0.62 -32.00 -0.69
N ILE A 34 1.25 -30.88 -0.33
CA ILE A 34 0.56 -29.61 -0.17
C ILE A 34 0.83 -28.72 -1.39
N ALA A 35 -0.23 -28.36 -2.12
CA ALA A 35 -0.15 -27.43 -3.22
C ALA A 35 -0.94 -26.15 -2.94
N VAL A 36 -0.42 -25.01 -3.45
CA VAL A 36 -1.06 -23.70 -3.34
C VAL A 36 -1.24 -23.14 -4.74
N LYS A 37 -2.51 -22.98 -5.15
CA LYS A 37 -2.87 -22.39 -6.43
C LYS A 37 -3.58 -21.07 -6.19
N LEU A 38 -2.82 -19.98 -6.18
CA LEU A 38 -3.39 -18.64 -6.09
C LEU A 38 -4.10 -18.28 -7.40
N PRO A 39 -5.15 -17.43 -7.34
CA PRO A 39 -5.76 -16.92 -8.55
C PRO A 39 -4.71 -16.17 -9.36
N GLU A 40 -4.75 -16.32 -10.67
CA GLU A 40 -3.97 -15.45 -11.55
C GLU A 40 -4.39 -14.02 -11.28
N GLN A 41 -3.40 -13.19 -10.92
CA GLN A 41 -3.65 -11.76 -10.83
C GLN A 41 -3.92 -11.29 -12.25
N GLU A 42 -5.10 -10.70 -12.49
CA GLU A 42 -5.30 -9.94 -13.72
C GLU A 42 -4.13 -8.95 -13.81
N GLN A 43 -3.27 -9.14 -14.81
CA GLN A 43 -2.16 -8.23 -15.04
C GLN A 43 -2.78 -6.85 -15.22
N ALA A 44 -2.49 -5.96 -14.30
CA ALA A 44 -2.99 -4.61 -14.33
C ALA A 44 -2.47 -3.95 -15.62
N SER A 45 -3.32 -3.91 -16.63
CA SER A 45 -3.07 -3.16 -17.87
C SER A 45 -3.27 -1.65 -17.68
N ALA A 46 -3.44 -1.20 -16.42
CA ALA A 46 -3.54 0.22 -16.12
C ALA A 46 -2.21 0.89 -16.48
N GLU A 47 -2.22 1.70 -17.51
CA GLU A 47 -1.09 2.58 -17.82
C GLU A 47 -0.81 3.46 -16.61
N LEU A 48 0.40 3.32 -16.08
CA LEU A 48 0.89 4.16 -14.99
C LEU A 48 1.86 5.18 -15.60
N PRO A 49 1.44 6.43 -15.81
CA PRO A 49 2.27 7.43 -16.46
C PRO A 49 3.54 7.69 -15.63
N ILE A 50 4.71 7.49 -16.24
CA ILE A 50 6.00 7.79 -15.66
C ILE A 50 6.33 9.26 -15.94
N LEU A 51 6.55 10.03 -14.88
CA LEU A 51 6.92 11.44 -14.96
C LEU A 51 8.43 11.65 -15.02
N TYR A 52 9.17 10.74 -14.36
CA TYR A 52 10.63 10.74 -14.31
C TYR A 52 11.15 9.34 -14.00
N GLU A 53 12.27 8.96 -14.55
CA GLU A 53 12.97 7.71 -14.24
C GLU A 53 14.48 7.92 -14.42
N ASP A 54 15.26 7.43 -13.42
CA ASP A 54 16.72 7.31 -13.47
C ASP A 54 17.15 5.95 -12.91
N ASP A 55 18.41 5.81 -12.53
CA ASP A 55 18.94 4.56 -11.96
C ASP A 55 18.42 4.28 -10.55
N ASP A 56 18.05 5.31 -9.79
CA ASP A 56 17.69 5.24 -8.38
C ASP A 56 16.18 5.20 -8.16
N VAL A 57 15.42 5.98 -8.94
CA VAL A 57 13.99 6.22 -8.68
C VAL A 57 13.13 6.17 -9.94
N ILE A 58 11.86 5.88 -9.72
CA ILE A 58 10.78 6.08 -10.69
C ILE A 58 9.76 7.01 -10.03
N VAL A 59 9.36 8.06 -10.74
CA VAL A 59 8.29 8.97 -10.33
C VAL A 59 7.11 8.79 -11.26
N VAL A 60 5.96 8.47 -10.70
CA VAL A 60 4.74 8.19 -11.46
C VAL A 60 3.62 9.16 -11.11
N ASN A 61 2.70 9.36 -12.06
CA ASN A 61 1.43 10.02 -11.80
C ASN A 61 0.38 8.94 -11.48
N LYS A 62 0.14 8.70 -10.19
CA LYS A 62 -0.86 7.71 -9.77
C LYS A 62 -2.26 8.22 -10.12
N PRO A 63 -3.07 7.49 -10.90
CA PRO A 63 -4.47 7.86 -11.12
C PRO A 63 -5.30 7.69 -9.84
N SER A 64 -6.41 8.42 -9.73
CA SER A 64 -7.45 8.16 -8.74
C SER A 64 -8.05 6.76 -8.95
N GLY A 65 -8.47 6.10 -7.88
CA GLY A 65 -9.03 4.75 -7.90
C GLY A 65 -7.99 3.64 -7.80
N LEU A 66 -6.73 3.87 -8.20
CA LEU A 66 -5.66 2.87 -8.13
C LEU A 66 -5.06 2.80 -6.71
N LEU A 67 -4.92 1.59 -6.16
CA LEU A 67 -4.23 1.38 -4.89
C LEU A 67 -2.71 1.56 -5.05
N THR A 68 -2.05 2.16 -4.06
CA THR A 68 -0.59 2.17 -4.01
C THR A 68 -0.03 0.77 -3.80
N HIS A 69 -0.62 -0.02 -2.90
CA HIS A 69 -0.26 -1.41 -2.64
C HIS A 69 -1.45 -2.16 -2.01
N ALA A 70 -1.47 -3.47 -2.12
CA ALA A 70 -2.54 -4.30 -1.60
C ALA A 70 -2.62 -4.28 -0.06
N LYS A 71 -3.84 -4.32 0.48
CA LYS A 71 -4.11 -4.54 1.91
C LYS A 71 -4.18 -6.05 2.17
N GLY A 72 -3.05 -6.67 2.51
CA GLY A 72 -2.99 -8.12 2.78
C GLY A 72 -2.78 -8.95 1.50
N GLY A 73 -2.70 -10.27 1.65
CA GLY A 73 -2.21 -11.16 0.60
C GLY A 73 -3.22 -11.66 -0.43
N LEU A 74 -4.45 -11.18 -0.44
CA LEU A 74 -5.51 -11.72 -1.31
C LEU A 74 -6.21 -10.67 -2.18
N SER A 75 -5.64 -9.47 -2.31
CA SER A 75 -6.23 -8.49 -3.22
C SER A 75 -5.83 -8.85 -4.65
N THR A 76 -6.81 -9.11 -5.49
CA THR A 76 -6.65 -9.26 -6.95
C THR A 76 -6.70 -7.92 -7.68
N GLU A 77 -7.01 -6.83 -6.94
CA GLU A 77 -7.05 -5.50 -7.52
C GLU A 77 -5.66 -5.02 -7.94
N PRO A 78 -5.55 -4.37 -9.11
CA PRO A 78 -4.30 -3.81 -9.57
C PRO A 78 -3.77 -2.74 -8.59
N THR A 79 -2.46 -2.71 -8.42
CA THR A 79 -1.80 -1.72 -7.56
C THR A 79 -0.56 -1.16 -8.25
N VAL A 80 -0.15 0.06 -7.85
CA VAL A 80 1.13 0.62 -8.31
C VAL A 80 2.28 -0.34 -8.02
N ALA A 81 2.29 -0.95 -6.82
CA ALA A 81 3.32 -1.89 -6.41
C ALA A 81 3.45 -3.09 -7.37
N GLU A 82 2.33 -3.65 -7.85
CA GLU A 82 2.38 -4.76 -8.81
C GLU A 82 2.88 -4.32 -10.19
N ILE A 83 2.42 -3.16 -10.68
CA ILE A 83 2.85 -2.61 -11.97
C ILE A 83 4.36 -2.33 -11.97
N ILE A 84 4.90 -1.84 -10.84
CA ILE A 84 6.31 -1.45 -10.69
C ILE A 84 7.21 -2.62 -10.31
N ARG A 85 6.67 -3.74 -9.85
CA ARG A 85 7.45 -4.91 -9.40
C ARG A 85 8.59 -5.32 -10.34
N PRO A 86 8.41 -5.37 -11.67
CA PRO A 86 9.49 -5.73 -12.59
C PRO A 86 10.63 -4.71 -12.65
N LYS A 87 10.40 -3.47 -12.20
CA LYS A 87 11.31 -2.33 -12.31
C LYS A 87 12.09 -2.03 -11.01
N THR A 88 11.91 -2.82 -9.95
CA THR A 88 12.54 -2.58 -8.64
C THR A 88 13.12 -3.84 -8.04
N SER A 89 14.29 -3.73 -7.44
CA SER A 89 14.91 -4.75 -6.59
C SER A 89 14.67 -4.53 -5.09
N PHE A 90 14.00 -3.41 -4.71
CA PHE A 90 13.65 -3.16 -3.32
C PHE A 90 12.39 -3.91 -2.92
N ALA A 91 12.50 -4.78 -1.91
CA ALA A 91 11.42 -5.57 -1.31
C ALA A 91 10.56 -6.38 -2.31
N PRO A 92 11.16 -7.08 -3.31
CA PRO A 92 10.44 -7.71 -4.43
C PRO A 92 9.49 -8.82 -3.98
N GLY A 93 9.80 -9.55 -2.90
CA GLY A 93 8.99 -10.63 -2.34
C GLY A 93 7.86 -10.19 -1.41
N THR A 94 7.60 -8.88 -1.33
CA THR A 94 6.55 -8.32 -0.47
C THR A 94 5.35 -7.81 -1.28
N ASN A 95 4.33 -7.31 -0.60
CA ASN A 95 3.22 -6.59 -1.24
C ASN A 95 3.52 -5.09 -1.47
N ARG A 96 4.79 -4.67 -1.31
CA ARG A 96 5.23 -3.26 -1.41
C ARG A 96 6.56 -3.10 -2.16
N PRO A 97 6.79 -3.80 -3.28
CA PRO A 97 8.03 -3.61 -4.04
C PRO A 97 8.19 -2.14 -4.44
N GLY A 98 9.34 -1.56 -4.17
CA GLY A 98 9.66 -0.17 -4.48
C GLY A 98 8.97 0.91 -3.65
N ILE A 99 7.96 0.58 -2.85
CA ILE A 99 7.10 1.56 -2.18
C ILE A 99 7.75 2.11 -0.91
N VAL A 100 8.05 3.40 -0.89
CA VAL A 100 8.63 4.14 0.24
C VAL A 100 7.63 5.05 0.95
N HIS A 101 6.57 5.46 0.26
CA HIS A 101 5.42 6.21 0.80
C HIS A 101 4.15 5.81 0.07
N ARG A 102 3.03 6.40 0.43
CA ARG A 102 1.76 6.06 -0.23
C ARG A 102 0.87 7.27 -0.43
N LEU A 103 0.04 7.18 -1.46
CA LEU A 103 -1.19 7.94 -1.63
C LEU A 103 -2.39 7.00 -1.36
N ASP A 104 -3.49 7.55 -0.91
CA ASP A 104 -4.73 6.78 -0.75
C ASP A 104 -5.33 6.44 -2.13
N ARG A 105 -6.29 5.49 -2.17
CA ARG A 105 -6.91 5.02 -3.40
C ARG A 105 -7.38 6.18 -4.28
N ASP A 106 -8.19 7.06 -3.70
CA ASP A 106 -8.87 8.14 -4.43
C ASP A 106 -8.01 9.40 -4.61
N THR A 107 -6.81 9.41 -4.01
CA THR A 107 -5.83 10.48 -4.20
C THR A 107 -5.00 10.20 -5.44
N SER A 108 -5.06 11.11 -6.41
CA SER A 108 -4.17 11.09 -7.58
C SER A 108 -2.89 11.89 -7.33
N GLY A 109 -1.91 11.75 -8.20
CA GLY A 109 -0.71 12.60 -8.23
C GLY A 109 0.61 11.87 -8.05
N VAL A 110 1.63 12.64 -7.71
CA VAL A 110 3.04 12.24 -7.72
C VAL A 110 3.34 11.19 -6.65
N LEU A 111 3.87 10.06 -7.07
CA LEU A 111 4.35 8.99 -6.21
C LEU A 111 5.76 8.61 -6.61
N ILE A 112 6.71 8.71 -5.68
CA ILE A 112 8.11 8.31 -5.89
C ILE A 112 8.34 6.87 -5.41
N ILE A 113 9.09 6.12 -6.18
CA ILE A 113 9.34 4.69 -6.03
C ILE A 113 10.84 4.48 -6.07
N ALA A 114 11.36 3.66 -5.17
CA ALA A 114 12.77 3.29 -5.16
C ALA A 114 13.04 2.09 -6.07
N LYS A 115 14.10 2.13 -6.86
CA LYS A 115 14.51 1.00 -7.73
C LYS A 115 15.36 -0.03 -6.99
N HIS A 116 16.06 0.36 -5.93
CA HIS A 116 16.94 -0.50 -5.16
C HIS A 116 16.98 -0.13 -3.66
N PRO A 117 17.54 -0.99 -2.78
CA PRO A 117 17.50 -0.78 -1.32
C PRO A 117 18.16 0.51 -0.84
N GLU A 118 19.24 0.98 -1.46
CA GLU A 118 19.97 2.18 -1.07
C GLU A 118 19.11 3.43 -1.30
N ALA A 119 18.50 3.54 -2.49
CA ALA A 119 17.55 4.61 -2.81
C ALA A 119 16.36 4.58 -1.85
N ALA A 120 15.84 3.37 -1.54
CA ALA A 120 14.74 3.23 -0.58
C ALA A 120 15.11 3.74 0.81
N ALA A 121 16.30 3.37 1.32
CA ALA A 121 16.78 3.81 2.62
C ALA A 121 16.93 5.34 2.68
N HIS A 122 17.43 5.95 1.60
CA HIS A 122 17.57 7.41 1.49
C HIS A 122 16.21 8.12 1.52
N LEU A 123 15.28 7.67 0.68
CA LEU A 123 13.93 8.24 0.61
C LEU A 123 13.15 8.04 1.92
N GLN A 124 13.17 6.84 2.51
CA GLN A 124 12.50 6.55 3.78
C GLN A 124 13.01 7.45 4.91
N ARG A 125 14.30 7.75 4.95
CA ARG A 125 14.90 8.68 5.91
C ARG A 125 14.32 10.09 5.76
N GLN A 126 14.20 10.60 4.53
CA GLN A 126 13.59 11.91 4.26
C GLN A 126 12.12 11.97 4.71
N PHE A 127 11.33 10.91 4.42
CA PHE A 127 9.94 10.83 4.87
C PHE A 127 9.84 10.75 6.41
N ALA A 128 10.71 9.99 7.06
CA ALA A 128 10.74 9.85 8.53
C ALA A 128 11.13 11.17 9.21
N GLN A 129 12.10 11.87 8.66
CA GLN A 129 12.57 13.17 9.15
C GLN A 129 11.65 14.33 8.75
N ARG A 130 10.62 14.07 7.94
CA ARG A 130 9.68 15.08 7.43
C ARG A 130 10.36 16.23 6.65
N THR A 131 11.48 15.97 6.01
CA THR A 131 12.17 16.94 5.15
C THR A 131 11.53 17.04 3.76
N THR A 132 10.75 16.05 3.36
CA THR A 132 10.03 16.04 2.10
C THR A 132 8.89 17.06 2.11
N LYS A 133 8.92 18.02 1.20
CA LYS A 133 7.82 18.99 0.99
C LYS A 133 6.74 18.35 0.14
N LYS A 134 5.49 18.43 0.59
CA LYS A 134 4.33 17.84 -0.09
C LYS A 134 3.25 18.91 -0.25
N THR A 135 2.76 19.08 -1.48
CA THR A 135 1.67 20.01 -1.79
C THR A 135 0.53 19.21 -2.41
N TYR A 136 -0.68 19.46 -1.95
CA TYR A 136 -1.89 18.83 -2.43
C TYR A 136 -2.89 19.90 -2.86
N LEU A 137 -3.66 19.59 -3.89
CA LEU A 137 -4.87 20.33 -4.23
C LEU A 137 -6.06 19.53 -3.72
N ALA A 138 -6.95 20.20 -2.98
CA ALA A 138 -8.14 19.57 -2.44
C ALA A 138 -9.38 20.41 -2.78
N VAL A 139 -10.48 19.72 -3.09
CA VAL A 139 -11.82 20.33 -3.20
C VAL A 139 -12.52 20.10 -1.87
N THR A 140 -13.07 21.18 -1.30
CA THR A 140 -13.78 21.13 -0.02
C THR A 140 -15.28 21.31 -0.23
N ASP A 141 -16.06 20.69 0.65
CA ASP A 141 -17.50 21.00 0.77
C ASP A 141 -17.65 22.29 1.59
N GLY A 142 -18.05 23.38 0.92
CA GLY A 142 -18.10 24.71 1.47
C GLY A 142 -16.74 25.43 1.54
N VAL A 143 -16.78 26.64 2.08
CA VAL A 143 -15.61 27.54 2.19
C VAL A 143 -15.05 27.50 3.61
N PRO A 144 -13.76 27.21 3.81
CA PRO A 144 -13.13 27.30 5.11
C PRO A 144 -13.29 28.72 5.71
N LYS A 145 -13.55 28.81 7.02
CA LYS A 145 -13.73 30.10 7.71
C LYS A 145 -12.51 31.01 7.62
N LEU A 146 -11.33 30.43 7.57
CA LEU A 146 -10.04 31.13 7.40
C LEU A 146 -9.50 30.85 6.01
N ALA A 147 -9.05 31.87 5.29
CA ALA A 147 -8.44 31.71 3.96
C ALA A 147 -7.13 30.90 4.02
N ALA A 148 -6.41 30.98 5.14
CA ALA A 148 -5.23 30.18 5.40
C ALA A 148 -5.13 29.80 6.88
N ALA A 149 -4.69 28.58 7.17
CA ALA A 149 -4.44 28.17 8.55
C ALA A 149 -3.42 27.03 8.62
N LYS A 150 -2.85 26.87 9.81
CA LYS A 150 -2.03 25.74 10.20
C LYS A 150 -2.82 24.89 11.19
N ILE A 151 -3.07 23.66 10.83
CA ILE A 151 -3.69 22.65 11.68
C ILE A 151 -2.56 21.82 12.29
N ASP A 152 -2.40 21.85 13.61
CA ASP A 152 -1.37 21.12 14.34
C ASP A 152 -2.07 20.31 15.44
N LEU A 153 -2.59 19.15 15.07
CA LEU A 153 -3.38 18.29 15.92
C LEU A 153 -2.97 16.83 15.74
N PRO A 154 -2.78 16.08 16.84
CA PRO A 154 -2.43 14.68 16.75
C PRO A 154 -3.58 13.84 16.19
N ILE A 155 -3.24 12.83 15.39
CA ILE A 155 -4.21 11.97 14.70
C ILE A 155 -4.01 10.51 15.12
N GLY A 156 -5.11 9.88 15.52
CA GLY A 156 -5.18 8.47 15.89
C GLY A 156 -6.25 7.70 15.12
N ARG A 157 -6.20 6.37 15.24
CA ARG A 157 -7.27 5.50 14.72
C ARG A 157 -8.57 5.75 15.47
N ASN A 158 -9.68 5.81 14.76
CA ASN A 158 -11.00 5.89 15.39
C ASN A 158 -11.39 4.50 15.93
N PRO A 159 -11.54 4.30 17.26
CA PRO A 159 -11.90 3.01 17.83
C PRO A 159 -13.26 2.49 17.36
N SER A 160 -14.22 3.40 17.14
CA SER A 160 -15.59 3.06 16.70
C SER A 160 -15.67 2.75 15.20
N ALA A 161 -14.69 3.22 14.41
CA ALA A 161 -14.60 2.97 12.96
C ALA A 161 -13.14 2.80 12.56
N PRO A 162 -12.53 1.61 12.78
CA PRO A 162 -11.07 1.40 12.65
C PRO A 162 -10.48 1.66 11.26
N SER A 163 -11.30 1.79 10.23
CA SER A 163 -10.87 2.20 8.88
C SER A 163 -10.62 3.71 8.75
N THR A 164 -11.07 4.51 9.73
CA THR A 164 -10.96 5.97 9.74
C THR A 164 -9.98 6.48 10.79
N PHE A 165 -9.63 7.76 10.67
CA PHE A 165 -8.79 8.48 11.62
C PHE A 165 -9.56 9.65 12.21
N ARG A 166 -9.17 10.07 13.42
CA ARG A 166 -9.71 11.25 14.10
C ARG A 166 -8.60 12.01 14.82
N VAL A 167 -8.88 13.24 15.21
CA VAL A 167 -8.05 13.93 16.19
C VAL A 167 -8.12 13.16 17.51
N ASP A 168 -6.95 12.83 18.04
CA ASP A 168 -6.82 12.04 19.27
C ASP A 168 -5.59 12.53 20.04
N PRO A 169 -5.73 12.98 21.31
CA PRO A 169 -4.59 13.44 22.11
C PRO A 169 -3.45 12.43 22.24
N ASN A 170 -3.76 11.14 22.19
CA ASN A 170 -2.78 10.05 22.23
C ASN A 170 -2.32 9.61 20.82
N GLY A 171 -2.75 10.34 19.79
CA GLY A 171 -2.41 10.07 18.40
C GLY A 171 -0.99 10.49 18.04
N LYS A 172 -0.62 10.24 16.79
CA LYS A 172 0.67 10.69 16.24
C LYS A 172 0.60 12.17 15.91
N PRO A 173 1.65 12.96 16.23
CA PRO A 173 1.73 14.36 15.82
C PRO A 173 1.53 14.51 14.31
N ALA A 174 0.62 15.39 13.92
CA ALA A 174 0.32 15.68 12.52
C ALA A 174 0.13 17.17 12.32
N GLN A 175 0.64 17.68 11.19
CA GLN A 175 0.60 19.10 10.86
C GLN A 175 0.26 19.27 9.38
N THR A 176 -0.71 20.14 9.11
CA THR A 176 -1.11 20.52 7.75
C THR A 176 -1.32 22.04 7.70
N THR A 177 -0.76 22.67 6.69
CA THR A 177 -1.03 24.07 6.38
C THR A 177 -1.86 24.13 5.10
N TYR A 178 -2.90 24.95 5.07
CA TYR A 178 -3.67 25.23 3.87
C TYR A 178 -3.79 26.72 3.59
N ARG A 179 -4.03 27.04 2.33
CA ARG A 179 -4.25 28.40 1.82
C ARG A 179 -5.10 28.35 0.56
#